data_b6b04961e70e66513ea3bbdb719ea3d2
#
_entry.id   b6b04961e70e66513ea3bbdb719ea3d2
#
_cell.length_a   1.000
_cell.length_b   1.000
_cell.length_c   1.000
_cell.angle_alpha   90.00
_cell.angle_beta   90.00
_cell.angle_gamma   90.00
#
_symmetry.space_group_name_H-M   'P 1'
#
loop_
_entity.id
_entity.type
_entity.pdbx_description
1 polymer ?
#
loop_
_entity_poly.entity_id
_entity_poly.type
_entity_poly.pdbx_seq_one_letter_code
_entity_poly.pdbx_strand_id
1 'polypeptide(L)'
;MRSLYPAIEPHDTGMLDVGDGQLVYWEVSGNPAGKPVVFLHGGPGGGTSPDHRRLFDPALYRIVLLDQRGCGHSTPHSSAPDADLTSNTTWHLVADLELLRDRLGISAWQVFGGSWGSTLALAYAETHPERVTELVLRGIFTLRASELDWFYEGPASNIYPDLWEPFIAAVPEAERTRGGLINAYSRLLNNPDPAIHGPAAVAWATWEASGITLLPRPELVARFADPTYAIAFARIENHYFVNHGWFEEGQLIRDAHLVAGIPTVIVQGRYDMCTPPITAWDLHRALPEAEFILVDDAGHSFDEPGILDALITATDRFAR
;
A
#
# COMPACT_ATOMS: atom_id res chain seq x y z
N MET A 1 -11.30 -13.85 -18.64
CA MET A 1 -10.61 -12.96 -17.68
C MET A 1 -11.06 -11.53 -17.95
N ARG A 2 -11.37 -10.80 -16.89
CA ARG A 2 -11.75 -9.40 -16.95
C ARG A 2 -10.52 -8.52 -17.19
N SER A 3 -10.73 -7.34 -17.71
CA SER A 3 -9.70 -6.32 -17.93
C SER A 3 -10.10 -5.04 -17.23
N LEU A 4 -9.15 -4.13 -17.06
CA LEU A 4 -9.41 -2.79 -16.53
C LEU A 4 -10.54 -2.10 -17.32
N TYR A 5 -11.40 -1.39 -16.62
CA TYR A 5 -12.41 -0.53 -17.23
C TYR A 5 -11.74 0.56 -18.12
N PRO A 6 -12.49 1.17 -19.03
CA PRO A 6 -11.96 2.28 -19.84
C PRO A 6 -11.35 3.39 -18.96
N ALA A 7 -10.34 4.06 -19.48
CA ALA A 7 -9.74 5.21 -18.81
C ALA A 7 -10.78 6.33 -18.65
N ILE A 8 -10.79 6.95 -17.48
CA ILE A 8 -11.63 8.08 -17.13
C ILE A 8 -10.80 9.15 -16.42
N GLU A 9 -11.26 10.41 -16.55
CA GLU A 9 -10.67 11.52 -15.82
C GLU A 9 -11.49 11.84 -14.55
N PRO A 10 -10.85 12.39 -13.51
CA PRO A 10 -11.58 12.86 -12.35
C PRO A 10 -12.42 14.08 -12.72
N HIS A 11 -13.62 14.16 -12.15
CA HIS A 11 -14.49 15.32 -12.31
C HIS A 11 -14.39 16.29 -11.12
N ASP A 12 -13.74 15.89 -10.04
CA ASP A 12 -13.46 16.72 -8.88
C ASP A 12 -12.10 16.35 -8.29
N THR A 13 -11.31 17.36 -7.89
CA THR A 13 -9.98 17.17 -7.31
C THR A 13 -9.71 18.27 -6.29
N GLY A 14 -8.84 18.01 -5.34
CA GLY A 14 -8.45 19.05 -4.39
C GLY A 14 -7.29 18.66 -3.49
N MET A 15 -6.93 19.62 -2.66
CA MET A 15 -5.99 19.45 -1.56
C MET A 15 -6.78 19.59 -0.25
N LEU A 16 -6.73 18.55 0.58
CA LEU A 16 -7.36 18.56 1.89
C LEU A 16 -6.32 18.95 2.94
N ASP A 17 -6.57 20.04 3.66
CA ASP A 17 -5.77 20.39 4.84
C ASP A 17 -6.13 19.40 5.97
N VAL A 18 -5.17 18.58 6.35
CA VAL A 18 -5.32 17.56 7.39
C VAL A 18 -4.58 17.93 8.68
N GLY A 19 -4.19 19.20 8.82
CA GLY A 19 -3.39 19.69 9.94
C GLY A 19 -1.90 19.41 9.77
N ASP A 20 -1.11 19.83 10.75
CA ASP A 20 0.34 19.63 10.81
C ASP A 20 1.12 20.15 9.58
N GLY A 21 0.55 21.09 8.84
CA GLY A 21 1.11 21.58 7.58
C GLY A 21 1.03 20.60 6.41
N GLN A 22 0.22 19.55 6.54
CA GLN A 22 0.03 18.53 5.52
C GLN A 22 -1.20 18.81 4.67
N LEU A 23 -1.04 18.75 3.35
CA LEU A 23 -2.12 18.84 2.37
C LEU A 23 -2.19 17.54 1.59
N VAL A 24 -3.29 16.80 1.74
CA VAL A 24 -3.52 15.51 1.07
C VAL A 24 -4.27 15.74 -0.24
N TYR A 25 -3.67 15.29 -1.35
CA TYR A 25 -4.33 15.30 -2.65
C TYR A 25 -5.41 14.22 -2.70
N TRP A 26 -6.56 14.59 -3.24
CA TRP A 26 -7.65 13.66 -3.51
C TRP A 26 -8.31 13.96 -4.85
N GLU A 27 -8.95 12.93 -5.41
CA GLU A 27 -9.75 13.03 -6.62
C GLU A 27 -10.99 12.16 -6.56
N VAL A 28 -12.04 12.56 -7.28
CA VAL A 28 -13.28 11.81 -7.45
C VAL A 28 -13.55 11.62 -8.94
N SER A 29 -13.82 10.39 -9.33
CA SER A 29 -14.15 10.03 -10.71
C SER A 29 -15.38 9.09 -10.76
N GLY A 30 -15.83 8.76 -11.97
CA GLY A 30 -16.99 7.88 -12.19
C GLY A 30 -18.34 8.59 -11.97
N ASN A 31 -19.32 7.87 -11.45
CA ASN A 31 -20.70 8.37 -11.25
C ASN A 31 -20.81 9.13 -9.92
N PRO A 32 -21.10 10.44 -9.91
CA PRO A 32 -21.26 11.21 -8.67
C PRO A 32 -22.36 10.70 -7.74
N ALA A 33 -23.37 10.01 -8.28
CA ALA A 33 -24.47 9.40 -7.53
C ALA A 33 -24.28 7.89 -7.32
N GLY A 34 -23.14 7.35 -7.74
CA GLY A 34 -22.80 5.95 -7.62
C GLY A 34 -22.42 5.53 -6.20
N LYS A 35 -22.19 4.24 -6.02
CA LYS A 35 -21.73 3.67 -4.77
C LYS A 35 -20.34 4.24 -4.40
N PRO A 36 -20.16 4.84 -3.22
CA PRO A 36 -18.87 5.36 -2.83
C PRO A 36 -17.84 4.23 -2.60
N VAL A 37 -16.65 4.41 -3.15
CA VAL A 37 -15.49 3.56 -2.86
C VAL A 37 -14.26 4.43 -2.65
N VAL A 38 -13.45 4.09 -1.65
CA VAL A 38 -12.12 4.65 -1.49
C VAL A 38 -11.06 3.60 -1.82
N PHE A 39 -10.09 4.00 -2.64
CA PHE A 39 -8.92 3.19 -2.96
C PHE A 39 -7.71 3.65 -2.15
N LEU A 40 -7.10 2.72 -1.42
CA LEU A 40 -5.92 2.93 -0.59
C LEU A 40 -4.69 2.32 -1.27
N HIS A 41 -3.77 3.18 -1.71
CA HIS A 41 -2.55 2.72 -2.38
C HIS A 41 -1.56 2.07 -1.42
N GLY A 42 -0.65 1.28 -1.98
CA GLY A 42 0.40 0.56 -1.27
C GLY A 42 1.66 1.38 -0.99
N GLY A 43 2.70 0.71 -0.65
CA GLY A 43 3.99 1.16 -0.16
C GLY A 43 4.15 0.80 1.32
N PRO A 44 4.01 1.75 2.28
CA PRO A 44 3.43 3.11 2.17
C PRO A 44 4.24 4.06 1.27
N GLY A 45 3.57 5.06 0.71
CA GLY A 45 4.24 6.08 -0.12
C GLY A 45 4.23 5.82 -1.62
N GLY A 46 3.52 4.79 -2.10
CA GLY A 46 3.44 4.45 -3.53
C GLY A 46 2.68 5.47 -4.39
N GLY A 47 1.74 6.20 -3.80
CA GLY A 47 0.88 7.14 -4.52
C GLY A 47 -0.17 6.44 -5.40
N THR A 48 -1.07 7.23 -5.97
CA THR A 48 -2.10 6.75 -6.88
C THR A 48 -1.67 6.83 -8.34
N SER A 49 -2.38 6.10 -9.20
CA SER A 49 -2.23 6.18 -10.64
C SER A 49 -3.59 6.17 -11.33
N PRO A 50 -3.70 6.65 -12.58
CA PRO A 50 -4.95 6.60 -13.34
C PRO A 50 -5.56 5.20 -13.49
N ASP A 51 -4.73 4.15 -13.48
CA ASP A 51 -5.21 2.76 -13.59
C ASP A 51 -5.98 2.30 -12.36
N HIS A 52 -5.77 2.90 -11.20
CA HIS A 52 -6.53 2.58 -9.99
C HIS A 52 -8.02 2.93 -10.12
N ARG A 53 -8.37 3.99 -10.88
CA ARG A 53 -9.77 4.33 -11.19
C ARG A 53 -10.46 3.22 -11.97
N ARG A 54 -9.71 2.49 -12.76
CA ARG A 54 -10.17 1.49 -13.73
C ARG A 54 -10.45 0.12 -13.12
N LEU A 55 -10.27 -0.03 -11.81
CA LEU A 55 -10.66 -1.21 -11.04
C LEU A 55 -12.17 -1.25 -10.73
N PHE A 56 -12.90 -0.19 -11.06
CA PHE A 56 -14.30 0.00 -10.72
C PHE A 56 -15.12 0.38 -11.96
N ASP A 57 -16.37 -0.12 -12.06
CA ASP A 57 -17.29 0.30 -13.10
C ASP A 57 -17.64 1.79 -12.92
N PRO A 58 -17.21 2.68 -13.83
CA PRO A 58 -17.42 4.11 -13.66
C PRO A 58 -18.89 4.54 -13.78
N ALA A 59 -19.77 3.67 -14.27
CA ALA A 59 -21.20 3.94 -14.31
C ALA A 59 -21.89 3.69 -12.95
N LEU A 60 -21.31 2.82 -12.13
CA LEU A 60 -21.88 2.36 -10.87
C LEU A 60 -21.22 2.95 -9.63
N TYR A 61 -19.93 3.29 -9.72
CA TYR A 61 -19.14 3.78 -8.59
C TYR A 61 -18.87 5.27 -8.61
N ARG A 62 -18.91 5.89 -7.44
CA ARG A 62 -18.25 7.15 -7.11
C ARG A 62 -16.87 6.80 -6.54
N ILE A 63 -15.83 6.95 -7.36
CA ILE A 63 -14.49 6.45 -7.09
C ILE A 63 -13.64 7.55 -6.47
N VAL A 64 -13.17 7.35 -5.25
CA VAL A 64 -12.32 8.28 -4.51
C VAL A 64 -10.90 7.70 -4.45
N LEU A 65 -9.92 8.45 -4.95
CA LEU A 65 -8.49 8.19 -4.76
C LEU A 65 -7.89 9.30 -3.90
N LEU A 66 -6.87 8.97 -3.13
CA LEU A 66 -6.05 9.96 -2.42
C LEU A 66 -4.59 9.55 -2.45
N ASP A 67 -3.71 10.52 -2.56
CA ASP A 67 -2.28 10.31 -2.28
C ASP A 67 -2.06 10.53 -0.79
N GLN A 68 -1.62 9.50 -0.07
CA GLN A 68 -1.36 9.58 1.36
C GLN A 68 -0.28 10.64 1.66
N ARG A 69 -0.11 11.05 2.92
CA ARG A 69 0.84 12.09 3.32
C ARG A 69 2.22 11.84 2.73
N GLY A 70 2.83 12.86 2.17
CA GLY A 70 4.22 12.89 1.73
C GLY A 70 4.52 12.25 0.37
N CYS A 71 3.54 11.72 -0.35
CA CYS A 71 3.75 11.08 -1.65
C CYS A 71 2.82 11.63 -2.74
N GLY A 72 3.11 11.27 -4.00
CA GLY A 72 2.31 11.66 -5.14
C GLY A 72 2.18 13.17 -5.29
N HIS A 73 0.95 13.68 -5.27
CA HIS A 73 0.64 15.11 -5.32
C HIS A 73 0.45 15.75 -3.95
N SER A 74 0.49 14.96 -2.88
CA SER A 74 0.38 15.46 -1.50
C SER A 74 1.63 16.24 -1.07
N THR A 75 1.45 17.27 -0.25
CA THR A 75 2.53 18.17 0.16
C THR A 75 2.57 18.39 1.69
N PRO A 76 3.77 18.60 2.27
CA PRO A 76 5.09 18.56 1.62
C PRO A 76 5.45 17.16 1.14
N HIS A 77 6.18 17.07 0.01
CA HIS A 77 6.59 15.79 -0.55
C HIS A 77 7.83 15.24 0.18
N SER A 78 7.84 13.94 0.51
CA SER A 78 8.87 13.33 1.35
C SER A 78 10.26 13.23 0.70
N SER A 79 10.39 13.55 -0.59
CA SER A 79 11.68 13.72 -1.25
C SER A 79 12.36 15.07 -0.93
N ALA A 80 11.63 16.02 -0.36
CA ALA A 80 12.22 17.30 0.03
C ALA A 80 13.28 17.10 1.13
N PRO A 81 14.39 17.89 1.11
CA PRO A 81 15.48 17.71 2.08
C PRO A 81 15.07 17.95 3.53
N ASP A 82 14.06 18.78 3.75
CA ASP A 82 13.52 19.19 5.05
C ASP A 82 12.18 18.50 5.37
N ALA A 83 11.82 17.44 4.65
CA ALA A 83 10.59 16.72 4.91
C ALA A 83 10.56 16.12 6.32
N ASP A 84 9.54 16.48 7.09
CA ASP A 84 9.27 15.93 8.41
C ASP A 84 8.17 14.88 8.31
N LEU A 85 8.47 13.66 8.76
CA LEU A 85 7.55 12.54 8.78
C LEU A 85 6.88 12.31 10.14
N THR A 86 7.14 13.15 11.13
CA THR A 86 6.66 12.97 12.51
C THR A 86 5.13 12.83 12.58
N SER A 87 4.41 13.60 11.76
CA SER A 87 2.94 13.53 11.65
C SER A 87 2.46 12.59 10.53
N ASN A 88 3.33 11.72 9.98
CA ASN A 88 2.96 10.72 9.00
C ASN A 88 2.98 9.33 9.65
N THR A 89 1.88 8.97 10.30
CA THR A 89 1.69 7.70 11.00
C THR A 89 0.38 7.04 10.55
N THR A 90 0.21 5.75 10.81
CA THR A 90 -1.04 5.04 10.50
C THR A 90 -2.26 5.76 11.04
N TRP A 91 -2.19 6.26 12.28
CA TRP A 91 -3.33 6.90 12.93
C TRP A 91 -3.66 8.27 12.36
N HIS A 92 -2.65 9.01 11.85
CA HIS A 92 -2.91 10.21 11.07
C HIS A 92 -3.61 9.87 9.76
N LEU A 93 -3.20 8.80 9.04
CA LEU A 93 -3.86 8.39 7.80
C LEU A 93 -5.31 7.92 8.03
N VAL A 94 -5.57 7.23 9.15
CA VAL A 94 -6.94 6.86 9.55
C VAL A 94 -7.80 8.10 9.79
N ALA A 95 -7.27 9.12 10.46
CA ALA A 95 -7.95 10.39 10.68
C ALA A 95 -8.15 11.18 9.37
N ASP A 96 -7.15 11.16 8.47
CA ASP A 96 -7.25 11.82 7.16
C ASP A 96 -8.37 11.22 6.30
N LEU A 97 -8.58 9.90 6.38
CA LEU A 97 -9.69 9.22 5.70
C LEU A 97 -11.05 9.69 6.21
N GLU A 98 -11.23 9.88 7.52
CA GLU A 98 -12.45 10.42 8.09
C GLU A 98 -12.70 11.88 7.68
N LEU A 99 -11.63 12.70 7.67
CA LEU A 99 -11.72 14.07 7.18
C LEU A 99 -12.13 14.13 5.71
N LEU A 100 -11.55 13.26 4.86
CA LEU A 100 -11.89 13.20 3.44
C LEU A 100 -13.33 12.70 3.23
N ARG A 101 -13.73 11.64 3.95
CA ARG A 101 -15.09 11.08 3.90
C ARG A 101 -16.13 12.15 4.24
N ASP A 102 -15.92 12.88 5.34
CA ASP A 102 -16.80 13.95 5.79
C ASP A 102 -16.83 15.12 4.79
N ARG A 103 -15.66 15.55 4.30
CA ARG A 103 -15.52 16.59 3.26
C ARG A 103 -16.32 16.28 2.00
N LEU A 104 -16.40 15.00 1.61
CA LEU A 104 -17.12 14.53 0.43
C LEU A 104 -18.60 14.19 0.71
N GLY A 105 -19.08 14.34 1.95
CA GLY A 105 -20.44 14.03 2.35
C GLY A 105 -20.81 12.55 2.24
N ILE A 106 -19.84 11.66 2.42
CA ILE A 106 -19.99 10.20 2.33
C ILE A 106 -20.27 9.65 3.73
N SER A 107 -21.38 8.96 3.93
CA SER A 107 -21.72 8.35 5.23
C SER A 107 -20.93 7.09 5.53
N ALA A 108 -20.77 6.23 4.52
CA ALA A 108 -19.96 5.02 4.54
C ALA A 108 -19.56 4.68 3.10
N TRP A 109 -18.48 3.95 2.94
CA TRP A 109 -17.93 3.58 1.64
C TRP A 109 -17.38 2.15 1.61
N GLN A 110 -17.32 1.57 0.43
CA GLN A 110 -16.49 0.40 0.20
C GLN A 110 -15.02 0.81 0.34
N VAL A 111 -14.22 -0.01 1.02
CA VAL A 111 -12.78 0.23 1.14
C VAL A 111 -12.02 -0.82 0.33
N PHE A 112 -11.18 -0.34 -0.57
CA PHE A 112 -10.31 -1.17 -1.39
C PHE A 112 -8.87 -0.86 -1.06
N GLY A 113 -8.10 -1.86 -0.63
CA GLY A 113 -6.69 -1.70 -0.27
C GLY A 113 -5.82 -2.86 -0.74
N GLY A 114 -4.63 -2.53 -1.24
CA GLY A 114 -3.65 -3.54 -1.62
C GLY A 114 -2.28 -3.28 -1.00
N SER A 115 -1.56 -4.36 -0.61
CA SER A 115 -0.25 -4.21 0.05
C SER A 115 -0.38 -3.40 1.35
N TRP A 116 0.44 -2.38 1.59
CA TRP A 116 0.21 -1.40 2.65
C TRP A 116 -1.23 -0.86 2.67
N GLY A 117 -1.85 -0.68 1.49
CA GLY A 117 -3.26 -0.28 1.44
C GLY A 117 -4.20 -1.27 2.13
N SER A 118 -3.88 -2.57 2.19
CA SER A 118 -4.64 -3.55 2.97
C SER A 118 -4.42 -3.39 4.48
N THR A 119 -3.21 -3.01 4.90
CA THR A 119 -2.90 -2.65 6.29
C THR A 119 -3.74 -1.45 6.73
N LEU A 120 -3.72 -0.38 5.93
CA LEU A 120 -4.49 0.84 6.22
C LEU A 120 -6.01 0.58 6.16
N ALA A 121 -6.47 -0.26 5.23
CA ALA A 121 -7.88 -0.66 5.13
C ALA A 121 -8.36 -1.40 6.39
N LEU A 122 -7.55 -2.34 6.90
CA LEU A 122 -7.84 -3.06 8.14
C LEU A 122 -7.82 -2.10 9.34
N ALA A 123 -6.76 -1.29 9.49
CA ALA A 123 -6.66 -0.32 10.59
C ALA A 123 -7.85 0.66 10.61
N TYR A 124 -8.25 1.14 9.43
CA TYR A 124 -9.43 2.01 9.31
C TYR A 124 -10.73 1.30 9.64
N ALA A 125 -10.94 0.10 9.07
CA ALA A 125 -12.18 -0.66 9.29
C ALA A 125 -12.32 -1.14 10.74
N GLU A 126 -11.23 -1.54 11.39
CA GLU A 126 -11.22 -1.93 12.81
C GLU A 126 -11.51 -0.76 13.75
N THR A 127 -11.12 0.47 13.33
CA THR A 127 -11.37 1.70 14.09
C THR A 127 -12.76 2.27 13.82
N HIS A 128 -13.25 2.19 12.59
CA HIS A 128 -14.52 2.77 12.12
C HIS A 128 -15.38 1.75 11.35
N PRO A 129 -15.75 0.61 11.94
CA PRO A 129 -16.47 -0.45 11.21
C PRO A 129 -17.82 0.03 10.63
N GLU A 130 -18.46 1.00 11.27
CA GLU A 130 -19.73 1.60 10.78
C GLU A 130 -19.56 2.49 9.54
N ARG A 131 -18.33 2.80 9.14
CA ARG A 131 -17.99 3.59 7.95
C ARG A 131 -17.65 2.71 6.74
N VAL A 132 -17.58 1.40 6.92
CA VAL A 132 -17.16 0.46 5.87
C VAL A 132 -18.34 -0.42 5.46
N THR A 133 -18.71 -0.34 4.18
CA THR A 133 -19.80 -1.16 3.64
C THR A 133 -19.28 -2.53 3.17
N GLU A 134 -18.13 -2.60 2.54
CA GLU A 134 -17.42 -3.82 2.14
C GLU A 134 -15.91 -3.59 2.11
N LEU A 135 -15.16 -4.69 2.21
CA LEU A 135 -13.70 -4.71 2.08
C LEU A 135 -13.28 -5.53 0.84
N VAL A 136 -12.40 -4.95 0.02
CA VAL A 136 -11.67 -5.68 -1.02
C VAL A 136 -10.19 -5.51 -0.73
N LEU A 137 -9.53 -6.59 -0.34
CA LEU A 137 -8.14 -6.59 0.14
C LEU A 137 -7.28 -7.44 -0.79
N ARG A 138 -6.09 -6.94 -1.16
CA ARG A 138 -5.14 -7.66 -2.03
C ARG A 138 -3.72 -7.60 -1.48
N GLY A 139 -2.98 -8.75 -1.62
CA GLY A 139 -1.58 -8.81 -1.20
C GLY A 139 -1.44 -8.39 0.25
N ILE A 140 -2.00 -9.20 1.14
CA ILE A 140 -2.20 -8.83 2.55
C ILE A 140 -0.88 -8.58 3.26
N PHE A 141 -0.77 -7.41 3.86
CA PHE A 141 0.31 -6.98 4.70
C PHE A 141 -0.24 -6.50 6.05
N THR A 142 0.32 -6.95 7.15
CA THR A 142 -0.12 -6.59 8.51
C THR A 142 0.99 -6.00 9.37
N LEU A 143 2.16 -5.80 8.73
CA LEU A 143 3.33 -5.15 9.32
C LEU A 143 3.87 -5.86 10.56
N ARG A 144 3.70 -7.20 10.63
CA ARG A 144 4.32 -8.02 11.68
C ARG A 144 5.84 -8.11 11.46
N ALA A 145 6.57 -8.28 12.53
CA ALA A 145 8.03 -8.44 12.48
C ALA A 145 8.48 -9.55 11.53
N SER A 146 7.73 -10.67 11.46
CA SER A 146 8.02 -11.78 10.56
C SER A 146 7.88 -11.43 9.08
N GLU A 147 7.01 -10.50 8.71
CA GLU A 147 6.81 -10.03 7.33
C GLU A 147 7.98 -9.13 6.90
N LEU A 148 8.42 -8.25 7.81
CA LEU A 148 9.59 -7.41 7.59
C LEU A 148 10.89 -8.24 7.53
N ASP A 149 11.04 -9.22 8.45
CA ASP A 149 12.19 -10.15 8.43
C ASP A 149 12.26 -10.90 7.10
N TRP A 150 11.13 -11.40 6.61
CA TRP A 150 11.07 -12.11 5.33
C TRP A 150 11.67 -11.30 4.19
N PHE A 151 11.20 -10.08 3.98
CA PHE A 151 11.51 -9.33 2.77
C PHE A 151 12.78 -8.48 2.89
N TYR A 152 13.02 -7.86 4.06
CA TYR A 152 14.11 -6.90 4.24
C TYR A 152 15.31 -7.38 5.06
N GLU A 153 15.21 -8.54 5.72
CA GLU A 153 16.28 -9.01 6.62
C GLU A 153 16.94 -10.33 6.16
N GLY A 154 16.67 -10.75 4.92
CA GLY A 154 17.44 -11.77 4.23
C GLY A 154 16.73 -12.99 3.66
N PRO A 155 15.65 -13.55 4.21
CA PRO A 155 15.07 -14.80 3.69
C PRO A 155 14.68 -14.75 2.21
N ALA A 156 14.13 -13.64 1.72
CA ALA A 156 13.77 -13.45 0.31
C ALA A 156 14.98 -13.52 -0.64
N SER A 157 16.19 -13.24 -0.16
CA SER A 157 17.43 -13.38 -0.92
C SER A 157 17.70 -14.80 -1.40
N ASN A 158 17.11 -15.82 -0.76
CA ASN A 158 17.24 -17.21 -1.21
C ASN A 158 16.55 -17.46 -2.56
N ILE A 159 15.60 -16.59 -2.94
CA ILE A 159 14.87 -16.68 -4.21
C ILE A 159 15.43 -15.68 -5.22
N TYR A 160 15.84 -14.50 -4.76
CA TYR A 160 16.38 -13.41 -5.59
C TYR A 160 17.79 -12.98 -5.15
N PRO A 161 18.81 -13.88 -5.19
CA PRO A 161 20.15 -13.55 -4.69
C PRO A 161 20.82 -12.43 -5.50
N ASP A 162 20.62 -12.40 -6.79
CA ASP A 162 21.17 -11.43 -7.73
C ASP A 162 20.57 -10.01 -7.53
N LEU A 163 19.30 -9.92 -7.15
CA LEU A 163 18.62 -8.66 -6.86
C LEU A 163 18.89 -8.18 -5.43
N TRP A 164 19.19 -9.11 -4.53
CA TRP A 164 19.58 -8.81 -3.15
C TRP A 164 20.97 -8.18 -3.03
N GLU A 165 21.92 -8.58 -3.89
CA GLU A 165 23.29 -8.06 -3.84
C GLU A 165 23.36 -6.52 -3.93
N PRO A 166 22.69 -5.84 -4.87
CA PRO A 166 22.66 -4.37 -4.90
C PRO A 166 21.99 -3.75 -3.66
N PHE A 167 20.94 -4.38 -3.14
CA PHE A 167 20.26 -3.92 -1.94
C PHE A 167 21.20 -3.94 -0.74
N ILE A 168 21.80 -5.08 -0.44
CA ILE A 168 22.70 -5.18 0.72
C ILE A 168 24.00 -4.37 0.53
N ALA A 169 24.45 -4.18 -0.72
CA ALA A 169 25.68 -3.44 -1.01
C ALA A 169 25.58 -1.96 -0.65
N ALA A 170 24.39 -1.38 -0.64
CA ALA A 170 24.16 0.01 -0.20
C ALA A 170 24.44 0.22 1.30
N VAL A 171 24.35 -0.85 2.11
CA VAL A 171 24.61 -0.80 3.55
C VAL A 171 26.10 -1.02 3.81
N PRO A 172 26.76 -0.22 4.66
CA PRO A 172 28.15 -0.45 5.06
C PRO A 172 28.36 -1.88 5.62
N GLU A 173 29.45 -2.55 5.24
CA GLU A 173 29.67 -3.96 5.58
C GLU A 173 29.56 -4.25 7.09
N ALA A 174 30.08 -3.36 7.92
CA ALA A 174 30.02 -3.50 9.37
C ALA A 174 28.58 -3.44 9.94
N GLU A 175 27.60 -2.95 9.16
CA GLU A 175 26.19 -2.80 9.56
C GLU A 175 25.27 -3.86 8.93
N ARG A 176 25.82 -4.76 8.08
CA ARG A 176 25.05 -5.83 7.40
C ARG A 176 24.76 -6.98 8.36
N THR A 177 24.02 -6.70 9.40
CA THR A 177 23.62 -7.71 10.40
C THR A 177 22.16 -8.09 10.21
N ARG A 178 21.84 -9.37 10.36
CA ARG A 178 20.45 -9.84 10.32
C ARG A 178 19.62 -9.17 11.42
N GLY A 179 18.44 -8.70 11.09
CA GLY A 179 17.59 -7.93 11.99
C GLY A 179 18.04 -6.48 12.15
N GLY A 180 18.99 -6.01 11.35
CA GLY A 180 19.55 -4.66 11.44
C GLY A 180 19.49 -3.83 10.16
N LEU A 181 19.11 -4.44 9.02
CA LEU A 181 19.16 -3.77 7.71
C LEU A 181 18.15 -2.62 7.62
N ILE A 182 16.93 -2.79 8.10
CA ILE A 182 15.92 -1.72 8.11
C ILE A 182 16.43 -0.51 8.90
N ASN A 183 17.06 -0.73 10.06
CA ASN A 183 17.66 0.35 10.85
C ASN A 183 18.91 0.96 10.21
N ALA A 184 19.72 0.16 9.51
CA ALA A 184 20.86 0.67 8.76
C ALA A 184 20.39 1.57 7.60
N TYR A 185 19.38 1.14 6.87
CA TYR A 185 18.74 1.96 5.84
C TYR A 185 18.13 3.24 6.41
N SER A 186 17.52 3.20 7.60
CA SER A 186 17.00 4.40 8.26
C SER A 186 18.08 5.48 8.44
N ARG A 187 19.28 5.08 8.84
CA ARG A 187 20.41 6.03 8.96
C ARG A 187 20.87 6.59 7.60
N LEU A 188 20.86 5.74 6.55
CA LEU A 188 21.25 6.18 5.22
C LEU A 188 20.21 7.11 4.60
N LEU A 189 18.93 6.77 4.67
CA LEU A 189 17.82 7.52 4.07
C LEU A 189 17.60 8.89 4.74
N ASN A 190 17.91 8.99 6.03
CA ASN A 190 17.82 10.24 6.78
C ASN A 190 19.15 11.02 6.81
N ASN A 191 20.18 10.56 6.10
CA ASN A 191 21.43 11.32 5.98
C ASN A 191 21.20 12.59 5.15
N PRO A 192 21.68 13.77 5.60
CA PRO A 192 21.48 15.02 4.86
C PRO A 192 22.25 15.08 3.52
N ASP A 193 23.29 14.25 3.35
CA ASP A 193 24.09 14.21 2.11
C ASP A 193 23.35 13.45 1.00
N PRO A 194 22.97 14.10 -0.12
CA PRO A 194 22.30 13.42 -1.23
C PRO A 194 23.17 12.36 -1.90
N ALA A 195 24.49 12.41 -1.76
CA ALA A 195 25.39 11.37 -2.25
C ALA A 195 25.28 10.06 -1.43
N ILE A 196 24.68 10.13 -0.24
CA ILE A 196 24.42 8.97 0.64
C ILE A 196 22.95 8.52 0.52
N HIS A 197 21.99 9.41 0.79
CA HIS A 197 20.58 8.99 0.81
C HIS A 197 20.03 8.65 -0.58
N GLY A 198 20.50 9.29 -1.64
CA GLY A 198 20.00 9.03 -2.99
C GLY A 198 20.24 7.60 -3.47
N PRO A 199 21.51 7.11 -3.50
CA PRO A 199 21.80 5.71 -3.86
C PRO A 199 21.11 4.70 -2.94
N ALA A 200 21.01 4.95 -1.64
CA ALA A 200 20.32 4.08 -0.70
C ALA A 200 18.81 4.00 -1.01
N ALA A 201 18.18 5.13 -1.33
CA ALA A 201 16.77 5.15 -1.71
C ALA A 201 16.50 4.37 -3.00
N VAL A 202 17.35 4.53 -4.02
CA VAL A 202 17.25 3.77 -5.26
C VAL A 202 17.43 2.26 -5.00
N ALA A 203 18.41 1.86 -4.17
CA ALA A 203 18.63 0.45 -3.85
C ALA A 203 17.41 -0.15 -3.12
N TRP A 204 16.83 0.58 -2.16
CA TRP A 204 15.60 0.19 -1.47
C TRP A 204 14.41 0.03 -2.44
N ALA A 205 14.11 1.07 -3.20
CA ALA A 205 12.95 1.08 -4.09
C ALA A 205 13.05 0.05 -5.23
N THR A 206 14.25 -0.19 -5.76
CA THR A 206 14.45 -1.21 -6.81
C THR A 206 14.39 -2.64 -6.29
N TRP A 207 14.80 -2.89 -5.04
CA TRP A 207 14.58 -4.16 -4.37
C TRP A 207 13.08 -4.45 -4.25
N GLU A 208 12.30 -3.50 -3.74
CA GLU A 208 10.84 -3.61 -3.64
C GLU A 208 10.21 -3.90 -5.01
N ALA A 209 10.50 -3.06 -6.01
CA ALA A 209 9.95 -3.20 -7.36
C ALA A 209 10.22 -4.57 -7.99
N SER A 210 11.36 -5.17 -7.66
CA SER A 210 11.79 -6.46 -8.21
C SER A 210 10.97 -7.64 -7.68
N GLY A 211 10.38 -7.51 -6.49
CA GLY A 211 9.53 -8.51 -5.86
C GLY A 211 8.04 -8.41 -6.21
N ILE A 212 7.61 -7.29 -6.83
CA ILE A 212 6.17 -7.00 -7.05
C ILE A 212 5.52 -7.96 -8.05
N THR A 213 6.21 -8.40 -9.09
CA THR A 213 5.62 -9.21 -10.15
C THR A 213 6.22 -10.60 -10.23
N LEU A 214 5.38 -11.60 -10.57
CA LEU A 214 5.84 -12.97 -10.76
C LEU A 214 6.92 -13.08 -11.84
N LEU A 215 6.72 -12.38 -12.95
CA LEU A 215 7.70 -12.30 -14.04
C LEU A 215 8.36 -10.92 -14.04
N PRO A 216 9.68 -10.84 -14.36
CA PRO A 216 10.41 -9.57 -14.35
C PRO A 216 9.75 -8.50 -15.23
N ARG A 217 9.65 -7.28 -14.71
CA ARG A 217 9.18 -6.07 -15.43
C ARG A 217 10.21 -4.95 -15.28
N PRO A 218 11.22 -4.89 -16.17
CA PRO A 218 12.29 -3.88 -16.09
C PRO A 218 11.78 -2.43 -16.09
N GLU A 219 10.67 -2.17 -16.80
CA GLU A 219 10.04 -0.85 -16.86
C GLU A 219 9.45 -0.43 -15.50
N LEU A 220 8.95 -1.38 -14.69
CA LEU A 220 8.50 -1.11 -13.34
C LEU A 220 9.69 -0.75 -12.44
N VAL A 221 10.75 -1.54 -12.50
CA VAL A 221 11.99 -1.29 -11.74
C VAL A 221 12.59 0.08 -12.11
N ALA A 222 12.64 0.41 -13.40
CA ALA A 222 13.13 1.72 -13.87
C ALA A 222 12.29 2.90 -13.34
N ARG A 223 10.96 2.74 -13.23
CA ARG A 223 10.09 3.75 -12.64
C ARG A 223 10.36 3.96 -11.15
N PHE A 224 10.59 2.87 -10.41
CA PHE A 224 10.92 2.94 -8.98
C PHE A 224 12.32 3.52 -8.74
N ALA A 225 13.22 3.44 -9.74
CA ALA A 225 14.56 4.04 -9.68
C ALA A 225 14.57 5.55 -9.95
N ASP A 226 13.44 6.19 -10.32
CA ASP A 226 13.37 7.66 -10.40
C ASP A 226 13.77 8.28 -9.06
N PRO A 227 14.75 9.18 -9.01
CA PRO A 227 15.29 9.66 -7.73
C PRO A 227 14.26 10.34 -6.83
N THR A 228 13.34 11.11 -7.39
CA THR A 228 12.31 11.81 -6.60
C THR A 228 11.34 10.81 -6.00
N TYR A 229 10.89 9.86 -6.81
CA TYR A 229 10.02 8.78 -6.36
C TYR A 229 10.73 7.89 -5.32
N ALA A 230 11.94 7.42 -5.63
CA ALA A 230 12.70 6.52 -4.77
C ALA A 230 12.94 7.11 -3.38
N ILE A 231 13.33 8.40 -3.30
CA ILE A 231 13.61 9.07 -2.01
C ILE A 231 12.33 9.16 -1.18
N ALA A 232 11.22 9.60 -1.77
CA ALA A 232 9.95 9.71 -1.02
C ALA A 232 9.45 8.33 -0.58
N PHE A 233 9.42 7.37 -1.49
CA PHE A 233 8.97 6.01 -1.25
C PHE A 233 9.78 5.33 -0.14
N ALA A 234 11.11 5.28 -0.29
CA ALA A 234 11.98 4.61 0.67
C ALA A 234 11.96 5.28 2.07
N ARG A 235 11.90 6.63 2.13
CA ARG A 235 11.80 7.34 3.41
C ARG A 235 10.49 7.03 4.13
N ILE A 236 9.36 7.05 3.41
CA ILE A 236 8.07 6.75 4.01
C ILE A 236 8.01 5.30 4.47
N GLU A 237 8.32 4.33 3.60
CA GLU A 237 8.31 2.91 3.99
C GLU A 237 9.18 2.63 5.19
N ASN A 238 10.45 3.05 5.13
CA ASN A 238 11.38 2.82 6.22
C ASN A 238 10.92 3.48 7.52
N HIS A 239 10.34 4.70 7.45
CA HIS A 239 9.75 5.37 8.61
C HIS A 239 8.64 4.54 9.26
N TYR A 240 7.77 3.93 8.46
CA TYR A 240 6.72 3.03 8.98
C TYR A 240 7.31 1.74 9.55
N PHE A 241 8.30 1.17 8.91
CA PHE A 241 8.87 -0.12 9.31
C PHE A 241 9.68 -0.03 10.61
N VAL A 242 10.50 1.00 10.79
CA VAL A 242 11.23 1.21 12.06
C VAL A 242 10.31 1.52 13.24
N ASN A 243 9.11 2.03 12.98
CA ASN A 243 8.09 2.33 13.98
C ASN A 243 6.98 1.26 14.06
N HIS A 244 7.15 0.11 13.40
CA HIS A 244 6.18 -1.00 13.37
C HIS A 244 4.75 -0.55 13.01
N GLY A 245 4.62 0.49 12.15
CA GLY A 245 3.34 1.11 11.78
C GLY A 245 2.53 1.65 12.96
N TRP A 246 3.15 1.81 14.14
CA TRP A 246 2.48 2.17 15.41
C TRP A 246 1.42 1.14 15.84
N PHE A 247 1.59 -0.13 15.44
CA PHE A 247 0.78 -1.25 15.88
C PHE A 247 1.48 -2.05 16.99
N GLU A 248 0.68 -2.71 17.81
CA GLU A 248 1.16 -3.86 18.59
C GLU A 248 1.41 -5.04 17.63
N GLU A 249 2.37 -5.91 17.99
CA GLU A 249 2.66 -7.10 17.18
C GLU A 249 1.41 -7.97 16.99
N GLY A 250 1.07 -8.21 15.71
CA GLY A 250 -0.08 -9.01 15.32
C GLY A 250 -1.46 -8.35 15.56
N GLN A 251 -1.50 -7.04 15.85
CA GLN A 251 -2.74 -6.32 16.20
C GLN A 251 -3.85 -6.54 15.19
N LEU A 252 -3.60 -6.30 13.89
CA LEU A 252 -4.64 -6.37 12.85
C LEU A 252 -5.24 -7.77 12.66
N ILE A 253 -4.47 -8.84 12.91
CA ILE A 253 -5.01 -10.21 12.89
C ILE A 253 -5.81 -10.50 14.16
N ARG A 254 -5.32 -10.05 15.32
CA ARG A 254 -6.00 -10.22 16.61
C ARG A 254 -7.36 -9.52 16.63
N ASP A 255 -7.40 -8.31 16.10
CA ASP A 255 -8.55 -7.41 16.15
C ASP A 255 -9.48 -7.55 14.93
N ALA A 256 -9.15 -8.43 13.97
CA ALA A 256 -9.95 -8.71 12.77
C ALA A 256 -11.42 -9.06 13.09
N HIS A 257 -11.71 -9.60 14.28
CA HIS A 257 -13.08 -9.88 14.72
C HIS A 257 -14.00 -8.63 14.74
N LEU A 258 -13.43 -7.42 14.85
CA LEU A 258 -14.17 -6.15 14.81
C LEU A 258 -14.82 -5.88 13.44
N VAL A 259 -14.29 -6.48 12.38
CA VAL A 259 -14.79 -6.35 11.01
C VAL A 259 -15.49 -7.61 10.50
N ALA A 260 -15.72 -8.62 11.35
CA ALA A 260 -16.31 -9.89 10.94
C ALA A 260 -17.69 -9.79 10.30
N GLY A 261 -18.44 -8.71 10.59
CA GLY A 261 -19.75 -8.44 9.98
C GLY A 261 -19.70 -7.71 8.62
N ILE A 262 -18.51 -7.33 8.14
CA ILE A 262 -18.33 -6.59 6.89
C ILE A 262 -18.05 -7.58 5.76
N PRO A 263 -18.86 -7.60 4.67
CA PRO A 263 -18.57 -8.43 3.52
C PRO A 263 -17.16 -8.18 2.98
N THR A 264 -16.31 -9.21 2.97
CA THR A 264 -14.88 -9.07 2.69
C THR A 264 -14.44 -10.06 1.62
N VAL A 265 -13.64 -9.59 0.66
CA VAL A 265 -12.92 -10.39 -0.31
C VAL A 265 -11.43 -10.18 -0.13
N ILE A 266 -10.69 -11.27 0.01
CA ILE A 266 -9.23 -11.31 0.11
C ILE A 266 -8.69 -11.94 -1.16
N VAL A 267 -7.87 -11.22 -1.94
CA VAL A 267 -7.21 -11.72 -3.16
C VAL A 267 -5.71 -11.77 -2.92
N GLN A 268 -5.10 -12.93 -3.15
CA GLN A 268 -3.69 -13.16 -2.88
C GLN A 268 -3.02 -13.95 -4.00
N GLY A 269 -1.83 -13.53 -4.44
CA GLY A 269 -1.00 -14.30 -5.34
C GLY A 269 -0.24 -15.42 -4.61
N ARG A 270 -0.19 -16.60 -5.19
CA ARG A 270 0.54 -17.76 -4.64
C ARG A 270 2.03 -17.49 -4.48
N TYR A 271 2.60 -16.74 -5.40
CA TYR A 271 4.04 -16.43 -5.47
C TYR A 271 4.32 -14.97 -5.12
N ASP A 272 3.48 -14.37 -4.28
CA ASP A 272 3.70 -13.03 -3.77
C ASP A 272 4.95 -13.02 -2.88
N MET A 273 5.98 -12.31 -3.35
CA MET A 273 7.27 -12.21 -2.67
C MET A 273 7.33 -11.08 -1.67
N CYS A 274 6.58 -9.99 -1.92
CA CYS A 274 6.55 -8.83 -1.01
C CYS A 274 5.77 -9.18 0.26
N THR A 275 4.58 -9.78 0.08
CA THR A 275 3.69 -10.17 1.17
C THR A 275 3.24 -11.62 0.99
N PRO A 276 4.05 -12.59 1.48
CA PRO A 276 3.80 -14.01 1.27
C PRO A 276 2.40 -14.45 1.71
N PRO A 277 1.79 -15.43 1.02
CA PRO A 277 0.39 -15.81 1.23
C PRO A 277 0.05 -16.32 2.63
N ILE A 278 1.06 -16.57 3.47
CA ILE A 278 0.83 -16.98 4.88
C ILE A 278 0.06 -15.90 5.66
N THR A 279 0.37 -14.61 5.43
CA THR A 279 -0.34 -13.50 6.10
C THR A 279 -1.81 -13.44 5.70
N ALA A 280 -2.08 -13.57 4.39
CA ALA A 280 -3.46 -13.61 3.88
C ALA A 280 -4.24 -14.84 4.39
N TRP A 281 -3.55 -15.97 4.55
CA TRP A 281 -4.12 -17.17 5.13
C TRP A 281 -4.46 -16.98 6.61
N ASP A 282 -3.58 -16.35 7.39
CA ASP A 282 -3.85 -16.04 8.80
C ASP A 282 -5.05 -15.09 8.96
N LEU A 283 -5.14 -14.06 8.09
CA LEU A 283 -6.29 -13.15 8.08
C LEU A 283 -7.59 -13.89 7.71
N HIS A 284 -7.58 -14.75 6.69
CA HIS A 284 -8.74 -15.57 6.33
C HIS A 284 -9.19 -16.47 7.48
N ARG A 285 -8.24 -17.05 8.23
CA ARG A 285 -8.58 -17.85 9.41
C ARG A 285 -9.20 -17.01 10.53
N ALA A 286 -8.82 -15.76 10.66
CA ALA A 286 -9.41 -14.80 11.59
C ALA A 286 -10.78 -14.27 11.11
N LEU A 287 -11.02 -14.27 9.79
CA LEU A 287 -12.25 -13.85 9.12
C LEU A 287 -12.81 -14.99 8.27
N PRO A 288 -13.37 -16.07 8.87
CA PRO A 288 -13.79 -17.26 8.13
C PRO A 288 -14.95 -17.02 7.13
N GLU A 289 -15.71 -15.94 7.31
CA GLU A 289 -16.78 -15.55 6.39
C GLU A 289 -16.25 -14.73 5.19
N ALA A 290 -14.98 -14.28 5.23
CA ALA A 290 -14.36 -13.59 4.10
C ALA A 290 -14.11 -14.58 2.95
N GLU A 291 -14.47 -14.16 1.73
CA GLU A 291 -14.09 -14.92 0.55
C GLU A 291 -12.57 -14.81 0.34
N PHE A 292 -11.89 -15.95 0.26
CA PHE A 292 -10.45 -16.03 0.03
C PHE A 292 -10.16 -16.59 -1.36
N ILE A 293 -9.52 -15.78 -2.19
CA ILE A 293 -9.14 -16.12 -3.57
C ILE A 293 -7.62 -16.17 -3.64
N LEU A 294 -7.07 -17.38 -3.76
CA LEU A 294 -5.65 -17.59 -3.97
C LEU A 294 -5.41 -17.85 -5.47
N VAL A 295 -4.65 -16.96 -6.11
CA VAL A 295 -4.34 -17.03 -7.54
C VAL A 295 -3.03 -17.78 -7.72
N ASP A 296 -3.11 -18.99 -8.29
CA ASP A 296 -2.00 -19.95 -8.30
C ASP A 296 -0.83 -19.58 -9.22
N ASP A 297 -1.00 -18.66 -10.16
CA ASP A 297 0.01 -18.23 -11.15
C ASP A 297 0.29 -16.72 -11.11
N ALA A 298 0.22 -16.13 -9.92
CA ALA A 298 0.43 -14.69 -9.73
C ALA A 298 1.36 -14.37 -8.56
N GLY A 299 2.01 -13.23 -8.65
CA GLY A 299 2.78 -12.56 -7.60
C GLY A 299 1.96 -11.51 -6.85
N HIS A 300 2.59 -10.34 -6.61
CA HIS A 300 2.00 -9.27 -5.81
C HIS A 300 1.15 -8.28 -6.61
N SER A 301 1.45 -8.03 -7.89
CA SER A 301 0.84 -6.92 -8.63
C SER A 301 -0.65 -7.09 -8.87
N PHE A 302 -1.41 -5.98 -8.74
CA PHE A 302 -2.86 -5.99 -8.98
C PHE A 302 -3.23 -6.23 -10.45
N ASP A 303 -2.30 -5.94 -11.38
CA ASP A 303 -2.52 -6.03 -12.82
C ASP A 303 -2.10 -7.39 -13.42
N GLU A 304 -1.65 -8.33 -12.59
CA GLU A 304 -1.47 -9.72 -13.03
C GLU A 304 -2.84 -10.35 -13.34
N PRO A 305 -2.96 -11.07 -14.47
CA PRO A 305 -4.28 -11.40 -15.05
C PRO A 305 -5.27 -12.04 -14.08
N GLY A 306 -4.85 -13.03 -13.30
CA GLY A 306 -5.71 -13.71 -12.32
C GLY A 306 -6.09 -12.84 -11.14
N ILE A 307 -5.16 -12.00 -10.67
CA ILE A 307 -5.42 -11.02 -9.59
C ILE A 307 -6.43 -9.99 -10.09
N LEU A 308 -6.20 -9.41 -11.26
CA LEU A 308 -7.08 -8.40 -11.84
C LEU A 308 -8.50 -8.93 -12.06
N ASP A 309 -8.63 -10.16 -12.59
CA ASP A 309 -9.93 -10.80 -12.81
C ASP A 309 -10.71 -10.96 -11.49
N ALA A 310 -10.03 -11.41 -10.43
CA ALA A 310 -10.62 -11.56 -9.10
C ALA A 310 -11.06 -10.22 -8.51
N LEU A 311 -10.20 -9.19 -8.59
CA LEU A 311 -10.48 -7.86 -8.05
C LEU A 311 -11.68 -7.20 -8.74
N ILE A 312 -11.73 -7.20 -10.08
CA ILE A 312 -12.85 -6.64 -10.84
C ILE A 312 -14.12 -7.45 -10.59
N THR A 313 -14.02 -8.78 -10.46
CA THR A 313 -15.18 -9.62 -10.11
C THR A 313 -15.76 -9.23 -8.75
N ALA A 314 -14.91 -8.96 -7.76
CA ALA A 314 -15.33 -8.53 -6.43
C ALA A 314 -15.99 -7.14 -6.48
N THR A 315 -15.37 -6.16 -7.14
CA THR A 315 -15.93 -4.81 -7.26
C THR A 315 -17.23 -4.79 -8.03
N ASP A 316 -17.37 -5.54 -9.13
CA ASP A 316 -18.63 -5.67 -9.89
C ASP A 316 -19.77 -6.28 -9.07
N ARG A 317 -19.45 -7.25 -8.22
CA ARG A 317 -20.43 -7.88 -7.33
C ARG A 317 -20.92 -6.89 -6.28
N PHE A 318 -20.02 -6.13 -5.69
CA PHE A 318 -20.35 -5.15 -4.65
C PHE A 318 -20.96 -3.85 -5.19
N ALA A 319 -20.89 -3.59 -6.49
CA ALA A 319 -21.53 -2.44 -7.13
C ALA A 319 -23.07 -2.50 -7.15
N ARG A 320 -23.65 -3.68 -6.89
CA ARG A 320 -25.11 -3.96 -7.04
C ARG A 320 -25.88 -3.86 -5.75
#